data_8fb9125cd5d0b168ecb7c0f4cfaf6139
#
_entry.id   8fb9125cd5d0b168ecb7c0f4cfaf6139
#
_cell.length_a   1.000
_cell.length_b   1.000
_cell.length_c   1.000
_cell.angle_alpha   90.00
_cell.angle_beta   90.00
_cell.angle_gamma   90.00
#
_symmetry.space_group_name_H-M   'P 1'
#
loop_
_entity.id
_entity.type
_entity.pdbx_description
1 polymer ?
#
loop_
_entity_poly.entity_id
_entity_poly.type
_entity_poly.pdbx_seq_one_letter_code
_entity_poly.pdbx_strand_id
1 'polypeptide(L)'
;MAKETAVEVKIEDRTLKLTNLEKVLYPEAGFTKGQVIDYYTRIAPAILPHTRDHPLTLKRYPNGVDAEFFYEKNCPKHRPPWVKTATVWSGGNNRDMYYCLCQDLPTLVWLAQIATLEFHTSLSYASNLPEPRTMVFDLDPGPPATIVECCKIGLMLRDVFAEHGLDCCAKTSGSKGLRLYVPLNTKVTYEETKVVSKGLAQLFEEQHPDLVVHKQLKELRTGRVLIDWSQNDQYKTTVNVYSLRARARPTVSTPVSWDEVEKCLKAKDPSLLVFNSDQVLARVAKHGDLFEPVIKKKQKLPKSLVAATGGAAALEKMANRRHSTSGRLRKPPAK
;
A
#
# COMPACT_ATOMS: atom_id res chain seq x y z
N MET A 1 -0.53 38.06 6.47
CA MET A 1 0.02 36.81 5.88
C MET A 1 1.35 36.52 6.58
N ALA A 2 1.52 35.30 7.15
CA ALA A 2 2.79 34.92 7.74
C ALA A 2 3.87 34.91 6.63
N LYS A 3 5.04 35.47 6.93
CA LYS A 3 6.17 35.53 6.00
C LYS A 3 6.62 34.09 5.69
N GLU A 4 6.67 33.71 4.41
CA GLU A 4 7.17 32.41 4.01
C GLU A 4 8.64 32.27 4.43
N THR A 5 8.91 31.33 5.33
CA THR A 5 10.29 30.98 5.72
C THR A 5 10.81 29.93 4.76
N ALA A 6 11.94 30.19 4.13
CA ALA A 6 12.56 29.27 3.18
C ALA A 6 14.03 29.01 3.55
N VAL A 7 14.43 27.74 3.45
CA VAL A 7 15.82 27.30 3.64
C VAL A 7 16.23 26.50 2.43
N GLU A 8 17.41 26.76 1.88
CA GLU A 8 18.02 25.91 0.87
C GLU A 8 18.87 24.84 1.55
N VAL A 9 18.65 23.60 1.16
CA VAL A 9 19.40 22.46 1.67
C VAL A 9 19.98 21.67 0.50
N LYS A 10 21.22 21.22 0.64
CA LYS A 10 21.83 20.30 -0.31
C LYS A 10 21.64 18.88 0.18
N ILE A 11 21.02 18.05 -0.64
CA ILE A 11 20.77 16.64 -0.39
C ILE A 11 21.38 15.84 -1.55
N GLU A 12 22.43 15.07 -1.26
CA GLU A 12 23.27 14.44 -2.27
C GLU A 12 23.80 15.50 -3.27
N ASP A 13 23.52 15.35 -4.54
CA ASP A 13 23.95 16.27 -5.63
C ASP A 13 22.92 17.36 -5.96
N ARG A 14 21.82 17.49 -5.18
CA ARG A 14 20.68 18.36 -5.51
C ARG A 14 20.42 19.40 -4.42
N THR A 15 20.09 20.59 -4.86
CA THR A 15 19.64 21.68 -3.97
C THR A 15 18.11 21.74 -3.97
N LEU A 16 17.52 21.70 -2.78
CA LEU A 16 16.09 21.81 -2.56
C LEU A 16 15.77 23.04 -1.72
N LYS A 17 14.73 23.77 -2.10
CA LYS A 17 14.14 24.83 -1.28
C LYS A 17 13.06 24.22 -0.39
N LEU A 18 13.29 24.21 0.91
CA LEU A 18 12.31 23.80 1.92
C LEU A 18 11.62 25.04 2.48
N THR A 19 10.29 24.97 2.59
CA THR A 19 9.49 26.11 3.04
C THR A 19 8.55 25.74 4.17
N ASN A 20 8.26 26.71 5.05
CA ASN A 20 7.27 26.59 6.10
C ASN A 20 7.50 25.35 7.01
N LEU A 21 8.76 25.13 7.44
CA LEU A 21 9.14 23.95 8.24
C LEU A 21 8.39 23.90 9.57
N GLU A 22 8.09 25.07 10.16
CA GLU A 22 7.37 25.19 11.44
C GLU A 22 5.84 25.00 11.30
N LYS A 23 5.33 24.84 10.07
CA LYS A 23 3.90 24.63 9.86
C LYS A 23 3.47 23.31 10.50
N VAL A 24 2.57 23.37 11.48
CA VAL A 24 2.00 22.19 12.14
C VAL A 24 1.11 21.45 11.16
N LEU A 25 1.41 20.17 10.90
CA LEU A 25 0.63 19.30 10.04
C LEU A 25 -0.23 18.29 10.81
N TYR A 26 0.13 17.99 12.07
CA TYR A 26 -0.65 17.17 12.99
C TYR A 26 -0.94 17.98 14.27
N PRO A 27 -2.06 18.70 14.33
CA PRO A 27 -2.35 19.65 15.42
C PRO A 27 -2.34 19.01 16.81
N GLU A 28 -2.94 17.83 17.00
CA GLU A 28 -2.97 17.13 18.29
C GLU A 28 -1.57 16.79 18.81
N ALA A 29 -0.64 16.48 17.92
CA ALA A 29 0.73 16.12 18.28
C ALA A 29 1.71 17.29 18.23
N GLY A 30 1.31 18.47 17.74
CA GLY A 30 2.21 19.57 17.45
C GLY A 30 3.28 19.23 16.40
N PHE A 31 3.04 18.18 15.57
CA PHE A 31 4.05 17.65 14.67
C PHE A 31 4.10 18.47 13.38
N THR A 32 5.28 19.03 13.13
CA THR A 32 5.49 20.03 12.08
C THR A 32 5.87 19.40 10.73
N LYS A 33 5.83 20.21 9.69
CA LYS A 33 6.31 19.84 8.35
C LYS A 33 7.82 19.51 8.37
N GLY A 34 8.60 20.24 9.16
CA GLY A 34 10.03 19.94 9.36
C GLY A 34 10.24 18.53 9.92
N GLN A 35 9.41 18.14 10.90
CA GLN A 35 9.47 16.79 11.47
C GLN A 35 8.99 15.71 10.51
N VAL A 36 8.03 15.99 9.63
CA VAL A 36 7.64 15.08 8.54
C VAL A 36 8.81 14.85 7.59
N ILE A 37 9.52 15.93 7.21
CA ILE A 37 10.70 15.84 6.33
C ILE A 37 11.83 15.09 7.03
N ASP A 38 12.09 15.37 8.29
CA ASP A 38 13.10 14.64 9.10
C ASP A 38 12.81 13.15 9.16
N TYR A 39 11.55 12.79 9.48
CA TYR A 39 11.14 11.39 9.49
C TYR A 39 11.43 10.70 8.15
N TYR A 40 10.98 11.28 7.02
CA TYR A 40 11.20 10.67 5.71
C TYR A 40 12.68 10.63 5.31
N THR A 41 13.47 11.61 5.74
CA THR A 41 14.92 11.59 5.53
C THR A 41 15.58 10.44 6.28
N ARG A 42 15.23 10.24 7.55
CA ARG A 42 15.83 9.20 8.41
C ARG A 42 15.35 7.80 8.05
N ILE A 43 14.10 7.63 7.62
CA ILE A 43 13.55 6.33 7.21
C ILE A 43 13.90 5.96 5.76
N ALA A 44 14.52 6.87 5.00
CA ALA A 44 14.82 6.67 3.58
C ALA A 44 15.51 5.34 3.25
N PRO A 45 16.50 4.85 4.00
CA PRO A 45 17.14 3.57 3.71
C PRO A 45 16.17 2.38 3.71
N ALA A 46 15.11 2.45 4.54
CA ALA A 46 14.11 1.39 4.64
C ALA A 46 12.94 1.57 3.66
N ILE A 47 12.46 2.82 3.43
CA ILE A 47 11.30 3.06 2.57
C ILE A 47 11.63 3.07 1.08
N LEU A 48 12.79 3.59 0.66
CA LEU A 48 13.16 3.75 -0.75
C LEU A 48 13.18 2.42 -1.53
N PRO A 49 13.67 1.29 -1.00
CA PRO A 49 13.58 0.01 -1.70
C PRO A 49 12.14 -0.39 -2.07
N HIS A 50 11.14 0.04 -1.30
CA HIS A 50 9.74 -0.27 -1.51
C HIS A 50 8.98 0.77 -2.36
N THR A 51 9.59 1.91 -2.67
CA THR A 51 8.99 2.94 -3.52
C THR A 51 9.59 2.97 -4.92
N ARG A 52 10.83 2.48 -5.07
CA ARG A 52 11.54 2.49 -6.36
C ARG A 52 10.76 1.77 -7.44
N ASP A 53 10.65 2.44 -8.59
CA ASP A 53 9.97 1.96 -9.79
C ASP A 53 8.47 1.66 -9.62
N HIS A 54 7.87 2.00 -8.48
CA HIS A 54 6.44 1.92 -8.29
C HIS A 54 5.75 3.26 -8.59
N PRO A 55 4.73 3.29 -9.48
CA PRO A 55 3.88 4.46 -9.64
C PRO A 55 3.22 4.85 -8.31
N LEU A 56 3.35 6.12 -7.91
CA LEU A 56 2.88 6.63 -6.63
C LEU A 56 1.58 7.41 -6.77
N THR A 57 0.61 7.11 -5.95
CA THR A 57 -0.46 8.04 -5.60
C THR A 57 -0.04 8.76 -4.31
N LEU A 58 0.03 10.07 -4.37
CA LEU A 58 0.37 10.92 -3.25
C LEU A 58 -0.90 11.36 -2.53
N LYS A 59 -0.94 11.21 -1.21
CA LYS A 59 -2.03 11.80 -0.42
C LYS A 59 -1.47 12.99 0.34
N ARG A 60 -1.88 14.19 -0.10
CA ARG A 60 -1.29 15.46 0.31
C ARG A 60 -2.19 16.22 1.26
N TYR A 61 -1.58 16.83 2.28
CA TYR A 61 -2.24 17.58 3.34
C TYR A 61 -1.58 18.95 3.52
N PRO A 62 -1.74 19.88 2.57
CA PRO A 62 -1.06 21.18 2.62
C PRO A 62 -1.37 21.99 3.87
N ASN A 63 -2.55 21.79 4.46
CA ASN A 63 -3.03 22.52 5.62
C ASN A 63 -3.16 21.65 6.89
N GLY A 64 -2.51 20.47 6.91
CA GLY A 64 -2.54 19.54 8.02
C GLY A 64 -3.67 18.51 7.94
N VAL A 65 -3.64 17.55 8.88
CA VAL A 65 -4.50 16.35 8.83
C VAL A 65 -5.96 16.63 9.11
N ASP A 66 -6.28 17.74 9.76
CA ASP A 66 -7.67 18.16 10.09
C ASP A 66 -8.31 18.99 8.97
N ALA A 67 -7.53 19.35 7.93
CA ALA A 67 -8.01 20.12 6.80
C ALA A 67 -8.26 19.23 5.57
N GLU A 68 -8.73 19.85 4.51
CA GLU A 68 -8.93 19.15 3.24
C GLU A 68 -7.64 18.55 2.69
N PHE A 69 -7.74 17.35 2.17
CA PHE A 69 -6.67 16.62 1.51
C PHE A 69 -7.07 16.23 0.10
N PHE A 70 -6.08 15.88 -0.70
CA PHE A 70 -6.35 15.37 -2.03
C PHE A 70 -5.41 14.23 -2.42
N TYR A 71 -5.94 13.31 -3.23
CA TYR A 71 -5.13 12.29 -3.89
C TYR A 71 -4.57 12.84 -5.19
N GLU A 72 -3.27 12.83 -5.33
CA GLU A 72 -2.59 13.28 -6.53
C GLU A 72 -1.94 12.09 -7.23
N LYS A 73 -2.55 11.66 -8.34
CA LYS A 73 -2.05 10.60 -9.21
C LYS A 73 -1.12 11.15 -10.30
N ASN A 74 -1.42 12.35 -10.80
CA ASN A 74 -0.50 13.05 -11.69
C ASN A 74 0.57 13.74 -10.90
N CYS A 75 1.83 13.51 -11.25
CA CYS A 75 2.95 14.21 -10.65
C CYS A 75 2.81 15.73 -10.89
N PRO A 76 3.00 16.57 -9.85
CA PRO A 76 2.83 18.01 -9.98
C PRO A 76 3.64 18.60 -11.14
N LYS A 77 3.03 19.52 -11.89
CA LYS A 77 3.70 20.17 -13.05
C LYS A 77 4.95 20.96 -12.65
N HIS A 78 4.97 21.48 -11.42
CA HIS A 78 6.10 22.24 -10.86
C HIS A 78 7.21 21.35 -10.26
N ARG A 79 7.17 20.03 -10.55
CA ARG A 79 8.22 19.11 -10.07
C ARG A 79 9.58 19.52 -10.63
N PRO A 80 10.65 19.32 -9.84
CA PRO A 80 12.01 19.44 -10.34
C PRO A 80 12.24 18.51 -11.55
N PRO A 81 13.06 18.91 -12.53
CA PRO A 81 13.29 18.12 -13.75
C PRO A 81 13.83 16.70 -13.50
N TRP A 82 14.51 16.51 -12.37
CA TRP A 82 15.11 15.24 -11.99
C TRP A 82 14.10 14.26 -11.35
N VAL A 83 12.89 14.71 -10.97
CA VAL A 83 11.84 13.81 -10.47
C VAL A 83 11.26 13.02 -11.64
N LYS A 84 11.53 11.73 -11.65
CA LYS A 84 11.07 10.79 -12.69
C LYS A 84 9.58 10.54 -12.59
N THR A 85 8.96 10.24 -13.73
CA THR A 85 7.55 9.85 -13.80
C THR A 85 7.36 8.58 -14.61
N ALA A 86 6.28 7.86 -14.32
CA ALA A 86 5.80 6.75 -15.13
C ALA A 86 4.50 7.15 -15.84
N THR A 87 4.40 6.86 -17.13
CA THR A 87 3.18 7.04 -17.89
C THR A 87 2.28 5.82 -17.74
N VAL A 88 1.04 6.06 -17.27
CA VAL A 88 0.03 5.03 -17.08
C VAL A 88 -1.26 5.48 -17.77
N TRP A 89 -1.75 4.68 -18.71
CA TRP A 89 -3.04 4.94 -19.35
C TRP A 89 -4.18 4.81 -18.34
N SER A 90 -5.03 5.83 -18.27
CA SER A 90 -6.23 5.84 -17.44
C SER A 90 -7.48 5.71 -18.30
N GLY A 91 -8.04 4.51 -18.39
CA GLY A 91 -9.26 4.26 -19.17
C GLY A 91 -10.46 5.08 -18.68
N GLY A 92 -10.59 5.31 -17.38
CA GLY A 92 -11.67 6.13 -16.81
C GLY A 92 -11.55 7.62 -17.13
N ASN A 93 -10.35 8.12 -17.38
CA ASN A 93 -10.10 9.52 -17.76
C ASN A 93 -9.80 9.68 -19.26
N ASN A 94 -9.70 8.59 -20.00
CA ASN A 94 -9.34 8.54 -21.42
C ASN A 94 -8.09 9.37 -21.76
N ARG A 95 -7.05 9.27 -20.92
CA ARG A 95 -5.78 9.99 -21.08
C ARG A 95 -4.64 9.32 -20.35
N ASP A 96 -3.42 9.69 -20.71
CA ASP A 96 -2.22 9.37 -19.96
C ASP A 96 -2.17 10.13 -18.63
N MET A 97 -1.75 9.40 -17.59
CA MET A 97 -1.46 9.92 -16.26
C MET A 97 0.03 9.75 -15.99
N TYR A 98 0.66 10.76 -15.44
CA TYR A 98 2.10 10.78 -15.16
C TYR A 98 2.35 10.63 -13.66
N TYR A 99 2.49 9.40 -13.19
CA TYR A 99 2.71 9.13 -11.77
C TYR A 99 4.14 9.47 -11.36
N CYS A 100 4.33 10.10 -10.19
CA CYS A 100 5.66 10.27 -9.62
C CYS A 100 6.29 8.90 -9.33
N LEU A 101 7.61 8.80 -9.55
CA LEU A 101 8.48 7.71 -9.10
C LEU A 101 9.44 8.26 -8.04
N CYS A 102 9.45 7.66 -6.85
CA CYS A 102 10.38 8.01 -5.79
C CYS A 102 11.59 7.07 -5.83
N GLN A 103 12.68 7.53 -6.47
CA GLN A 103 13.85 6.71 -6.75
C GLN A 103 15.03 6.95 -5.79
N ASP A 104 15.04 8.13 -5.15
CA ASP A 104 16.18 8.63 -4.38
C ASP A 104 15.73 9.51 -3.21
N LEU A 105 16.66 9.84 -2.32
CA LEU A 105 16.41 10.67 -1.15
C LEU A 105 15.96 12.11 -1.53
N PRO A 106 16.56 12.80 -2.50
CA PRO A 106 16.07 14.12 -2.90
C PRO A 106 14.62 14.12 -3.33
N THR A 107 14.19 13.09 -4.08
CA THR A 107 12.79 12.94 -4.49
C THR A 107 11.87 12.72 -3.29
N LEU A 108 12.25 11.86 -2.35
CA LEU A 108 11.46 11.59 -1.14
C LEU A 108 11.29 12.86 -0.30
N VAL A 109 12.36 13.63 -0.11
CA VAL A 109 12.32 14.90 0.62
C VAL A 109 11.49 15.94 -0.11
N TRP A 110 11.60 16.03 -1.44
CA TRP A 110 10.75 16.93 -2.22
C TRP A 110 9.26 16.58 -2.10
N LEU A 111 8.93 15.30 -2.14
CA LEU A 111 7.54 14.84 -1.96
C LEU A 111 7.02 15.19 -0.54
N ALA A 112 7.83 15.03 0.49
CA ALA A 112 7.49 15.45 1.85
C ALA A 112 7.35 17.00 1.94
N GLN A 113 8.22 17.76 1.27
CA GLN A 113 8.17 19.22 1.20
C GLN A 113 6.85 19.73 0.61
N ILE A 114 6.24 19.04 -0.35
CA ILE A 114 4.92 19.38 -0.89
C ILE A 114 3.75 18.83 -0.06
N ALA A 115 4.02 18.50 1.23
CA ALA A 115 3.07 17.98 2.21
C ALA A 115 2.41 16.65 1.81
N THR A 116 3.13 15.76 1.15
CA THR A 116 2.72 14.37 0.99
C THR A 116 2.94 13.67 2.32
N LEU A 117 1.86 13.36 3.04
CA LEU A 117 1.92 12.59 4.28
C LEU A 117 1.84 11.09 4.02
N GLU A 118 1.02 10.66 3.07
CA GLU A 118 0.87 9.24 2.75
C GLU A 118 1.36 8.94 1.33
N PHE A 119 2.23 7.96 1.23
CA PHE A 119 2.70 7.37 -0.01
C PHE A 119 1.92 6.09 -0.29
N HIS A 120 1.29 6.00 -1.44
CA HIS A 120 0.56 4.81 -1.87
C HIS A 120 1.20 4.27 -3.15
N THR A 121 1.69 3.04 -3.11
CA THR A 121 2.37 2.40 -4.23
C THR A 121 1.43 1.49 -5.02
N SER A 122 1.63 1.43 -6.34
CA SER A 122 1.13 0.33 -7.16
C SER A 122 1.77 -1.00 -6.72
N LEU A 123 1.08 -2.11 -6.94
CA LEU A 123 1.66 -3.44 -6.69
C LEU A 123 2.64 -3.88 -7.79
N SER A 124 2.69 -3.15 -8.92
CA SER A 124 3.58 -3.41 -10.05
C SER A 124 4.68 -2.37 -10.16
N TYR A 125 5.77 -2.74 -10.84
CA TYR A 125 6.74 -1.76 -11.30
C TYR A 125 6.22 -0.98 -12.51
N ALA A 126 6.68 0.25 -12.68
CA ALA A 126 6.38 1.09 -13.85
C ALA A 126 6.85 0.45 -15.17
N SER A 127 7.90 -0.35 -15.13
CA SER A 127 8.43 -1.09 -16.29
C SER A 127 7.55 -2.26 -16.73
N ASN A 128 6.66 -2.75 -15.85
CA ASN A 128 5.77 -3.88 -16.15
C ASN A 128 4.46 -3.79 -15.35
N LEU A 129 3.62 -2.85 -15.72
CA LEU A 129 2.36 -2.55 -15.02
C LEU A 129 1.36 -3.73 -14.97
N PRO A 130 1.26 -4.63 -15.98
CA PRO A 130 0.32 -5.74 -15.94
C PRO A 130 0.66 -6.84 -14.92
N GLU A 131 1.90 -6.90 -14.42
CA GLU A 131 2.38 -7.97 -13.56
C GLU A 131 2.62 -7.46 -12.12
N PRO A 132 1.75 -7.79 -11.14
CA PRO A 132 1.98 -7.45 -9.75
C PRO A 132 3.16 -8.22 -9.16
N ARG A 133 3.93 -7.56 -8.30
CA ARG A 133 5.06 -8.15 -7.58
C ARG A 133 4.64 -8.91 -6.33
N THR A 134 3.42 -8.64 -5.86
CA THR A 134 2.88 -9.19 -4.62
C THR A 134 1.37 -9.31 -4.71
N MET A 135 0.80 -10.26 -3.98
CA MET A 135 -0.63 -10.36 -3.72
C MET A 135 -0.91 -9.81 -2.31
N VAL A 136 -1.97 -9.01 -2.17
CA VAL A 136 -2.26 -8.27 -0.93
C VAL A 136 -3.63 -8.62 -0.38
N PHE A 137 -3.71 -8.74 0.94
CA PHE A 137 -4.94 -8.86 1.70
C PHE A 137 -5.03 -7.69 2.68
N ASP A 138 -5.97 -6.79 2.47
CA ASP A 138 -6.21 -5.65 3.34
C ASP A 138 -7.33 -6.02 4.33
N LEU A 139 -6.97 -6.21 5.59
CA LEU A 139 -7.88 -6.58 6.66
C LEU A 139 -8.37 -5.31 7.36
N ASP A 140 -9.63 -4.94 7.10
CA ASP A 140 -10.23 -3.70 7.59
C ASP A 140 -11.35 -3.99 8.59
N PRO A 141 -11.14 -3.75 9.91
CA PRO A 141 -12.12 -4.08 10.93
C PRO A 141 -13.27 -3.07 10.95
N GLY A 142 -14.50 -3.56 11.01
CA GLY A 142 -15.70 -2.78 11.26
C GLY A 142 -16.02 -2.73 12.75
N PRO A 143 -16.20 -1.55 13.35
CA PRO A 143 -16.49 -1.44 14.78
C PRO A 143 -17.64 -2.34 15.23
N PRO A 144 -17.56 -2.96 16.43
CA PRO A 144 -16.52 -2.85 17.45
C PRO A 144 -15.25 -3.70 17.22
N ALA A 145 -15.15 -4.47 16.11
CA ALA A 145 -13.93 -5.18 15.78
C ALA A 145 -12.74 -4.21 15.63
N THR A 146 -11.56 -4.69 15.98
CA THR A 146 -10.30 -3.95 16.02
C THR A 146 -9.22 -4.66 15.22
N ILE A 147 -7.97 -4.22 15.31
CA ILE A 147 -6.83 -4.94 14.74
C ILE A 147 -6.63 -6.33 15.38
N VAL A 148 -7.19 -6.58 16.57
CA VAL A 148 -7.12 -7.88 17.24
C VAL A 148 -7.80 -8.97 16.42
N GLU A 149 -8.99 -8.68 15.89
CA GLU A 149 -9.71 -9.58 14.99
C GLU A 149 -8.96 -9.73 13.65
N CYS A 150 -8.34 -8.67 13.17
CA CYS A 150 -7.45 -8.74 11.99
C CYS A 150 -6.25 -9.66 12.24
N CYS A 151 -5.66 -9.64 13.46
CA CYS A 151 -4.58 -10.57 13.83
C CYS A 151 -5.03 -12.02 13.74
N LYS A 152 -6.22 -12.36 14.26
CA LYS A 152 -6.76 -13.72 14.17
C LYS A 152 -6.86 -14.17 12.71
N ILE A 153 -7.46 -13.37 11.85
CA ILE A 153 -7.61 -13.68 10.41
C ILE A 153 -6.24 -13.72 9.72
N GLY A 154 -5.34 -12.80 10.08
CA GLY A 154 -3.99 -12.76 9.52
C GLY A 154 -3.19 -14.02 9.77
N LEU A 155 -3.28 -14.58 10.99
CA LEU A 155 -2.64 -15.84 11.35
C LEU A 155 -3.25 -17.02 10.57
N MET A 156 -4.57 -17.08 10.45
CA MET A 156 -5.25 -18.12 9.67
C MET A 156 -4.84 -18.05 8.18
N LEU A 157 -4.77 -16.84 7.59
CA LEU A 157 -4.30 -16.68 6.22
C LEU A 157 -2.83 -17.08 6.05
N ARG A 158 -1.96 -16.74 7.04
CA ARG A 158 -0.56 -17.18 7.07
C ARG A 158 -0.46 -18.70 6.98
N ASP A 159 -1.26 -19.38 7.79
CA ASP A 159 -1.22 -20.84 7.86
C ASP A 159 -1.70 -21.47 6.55
N VAL A 160 -2.77 -20.95 5.93
CA VAL A 160 -3.21 -21.36 4.58
C VAL A 160 -2.09 -21.14 3.55
N PHE A 161 -1.39 -20.00 3.58
CA PHE A 161 -0.28 -19.77 2.65
C PHE A 161 0.86 -20.76 2.87
N ALA A 162 1.20 -21.05 4.14
CA ALA A 162 2.25 -22.01 4.50
C ALA A 162 1.93 -23.43 4.01
N GLU A 163 0.68 -23.89 4.11
CA GLU A 163 0.21 -25.18 3.57
C GLU A 163 0.40 -25.28 2.05
N HIS A 164 0.36 -24.15 1.35
CA HIS A 164 0.63 -24.09 -0.08
C HIS A 164 2.08 -23.70 -0.44
N GLY A 165 2.99 -23.69 0.55
CA GLY A 165 4.40 -23.37 0.35
C GLY A 165 4.69 -21.90 0.04
N LEU A 166 3.81 -20.99 0.47
CA LEU A 166 4.00 -19.56 0.36
C LEU A 166 4.29 -18.94 1.72
N ASP A 167 5.26 -18.01 1.76
CA ASP A 167 5.41 -17.12 2.90
C ASP A 167 4.69 -15.80 2.64
N CYS A 168 4.32 -15.14 3.72
CA CYS A 168 3.77 -13.80 3.68
C CYS A 168 4.32 -12.93 4.81
N CYS A 169 4.28 -11.63 4.60
CA CYS A 169 4.68 -10.62 5.57
C CYS A 169 3.46 -9.82 6.02
N ALA A 170 3.46 -9.44 7.28
CA ALA A 170 2.41 -8.60 7.85
C ALA A 170 2.91 -7.18 8.10
N LYS A 171 2.04 -6.19 7.92
CA LYS A 171 2.25 -4.83 8.39
C LYS A 171 0.96 -4.22 8.89
N THR A 172 1.05 -3.31 9.86
CA THR A 172 -0.10 -2.50 10.26
C THR A 172 -0.48 -1.55 9.12
N SER A 173 -1.74 -1.20 9.02
CA SER A 173 -2.15 -0.12 8.12
C SER A 173 -1.68 1.26 8.61
N GLY A 174 -1.19 1.35 9.85
CA GLY A 174 -0.92 2.61 10.55
C GLY A 174 -2.20 3.39 10.87
N SER A 175 -3.36 2.70 10.79
CA SER A 175 -4.67 3.20 11.14
C SER A 175 -5.36 2.19 12.06
N LYS A 176 -6.25 1.34 11.54
CA LYS A 176 -7.03 0.40 12.35
C LYS A 176 -6.90 -1.07 11.92
N GLY A 177 -6.31 -1.36 10.78
CA GLY A 177 -6.27 -2.69 10.18
C GLY A 177 -4.85 -3.26 10.04
N LEU A 178 -4.81 -4.51 9.60
CA LEU A 178 -3.60 -5.26 9.28
C LEU A 178 -3.59 -5.59 7.79
N ARG A 179 -2.40 -5.64 7.18
CA ARG A 179 -2.23 -6.04 5.77
C ARG A 179 -1.24 -7.16 5.65
N LEU A 180 -1.61 -8.17 4.86
CA LEU A 180 -0.70 -9.24 4.49
C LEU A 180 -0.25 -9.07 3.05
N TYR A 181 1.03 -9.28 2.84
CA TYR A 181 1.69 -9.24 1.54
C TYR A 181 2.33 -10.58 1.26
N VAL A 182 1.89 -11.25 0.22
CA VAL A 182 2.49 -12.48 -0.30
C VAL A 182 3.44 -12.08 -1.42
N PRO A 183 4.76 -12.07 -1.19
CA PRO A 183 5.73 -11.77 -2.24
C PRO A 183 5.63 -12.82 -3.34
N LEU A 184 5.52 -12.39 -4.58
CA LEU A 184 5.56 -13.27 -5.74
C LEU A 184 6.86 -13.04 -6.52
N ASN A 185 7.08 -11.82 -7.00
CA ASN A 185 8.29 -11.43 -7.74
C ASN A 185 8.63 -12.39 -8.90
N THR A 186 7.59 -13.04 -9.44
CA THR A 186 7.60 -13.94 -10.60
C THR A 186 6.50 -13.52 -11.56
N LYS A 187 6.49 -14.10 -12.76
CA LYS A 187 5.44 -13.81 -13.74
C LYS A 187 4.07 -14.26 -13.23
N VAL A 188 3.18 -13.30 -13.04
CA VAL A 188 1.79 -13.47 -12.59
C VAL A 188 0.98 -12.25 -13.05
N THR A 189 -0.32 -12.43 -13.29
CA THR A 189 -1.22 -11.37 -13.71
C THR A 189 -2.09 -10.88 -12.56
N TYR A 190 -2.64 -9.66 -12.68
CA TYR A 190 -3.65 -9.17 -11.72
C TYR A 190 -4.93 -10.01 -11.73
N GLU A 191 -5.31 -10.60 -12.85
CA GLU A 191 -6.45 -11.50 -12.88
C GLU A 191 -6.23 -12.72 -11.99
N GLU A 192 -5.02 -13.33 -12.06
CA GLU A 192 -4.70 -14.50 -11.25
C GLU A 192 -4.69 -14.14 -9.75
N THR A 193 -4.00 -13.07 -9.36
CA THR A 193 -3.95 -12.65 -7.95
C THR A 193 -5.32 -12.23 -7.43
N LYS A 194 -6.13 -11.56 -8.24
CA LYS A 194 -7.48 -11.11 -7.90
C LYS A 194 -8.44 -12.28 -7.72
N VAL A 195 -8.38 -13.28 -8.60
CA VAL A 195 -9.22 -14.47 -8.50
C VAL A 195 -8.91 -15.25 -7.23
N VAL A 196 -7.63 -15.47 -6.93
CA VAL A 196 -7.20 -16.18 -5.73
C VAL A 196 -7.56 -15.41 -4.47
N SER A 197 -7.25 -14.12 -4.41
CA SER A 197 -7.54 -13.30 -3.22
C SER A 197 -9.04 -13.17 -2.95
N LYS A 198 -9.86 -13.06 -4.02
CA LYS A 198 -11.31 -13.06 -3.89
C LYS A 198 -11.84 -14.41 -3.42
N GLY A 199 -11.36 -15.50 -4.01
CA GLY A 199 -11.76 -16.85 -3.63
C GLY A 199 -11.45 -17.16 -2.17
N LEU A 200 -10.25 -16.81 -1.69
CA LEU A 200 -9.90 -16.93 -0.27
C LEU A 200 -10.82 -16.09 0.62
N ALA A 201 -11.09 -14.82 0.26
CA ALA A 201 -11.98 -13.98 1.04
C ALA A 201 -13.42 -14.55 1.14
N GLN A 202 -13.91 -15.19 0.07
CA GLN A 202 -15.20 -15.89 0.05
C GLN A 202 -15.20 -17.13 0.94
N LEU A 203 -14.18 -17.98 0.81
CA LEU A 203 -14.04 -19.18 1.64
C LEU A 203 -13.94 -18.83 3.14
N PHE A 204 -13.20 -17.78 3.47
CA PHE A 204 -13.10 -17.33 4.87
C PHE A 204 -14.43 -16.78 5.41
N GLU A 205 -15.23 -16.08 4.62
CA GLU A 205 -16.58 -15.66 5.03
C GLU A 205 -17.52 -16.87 5.21
N GLU A 206 -17.45 -17.87 4.32
CA GLU A 206 -18.25 -19.10 4.44
C GLU A 206 -17.91 -19.89 5.69
N GLN A 207 -16.61 -20.01 6.03
CA GLN A 207 -16.15 -20.75 7.21
C GLN A 207 -16.29 -19.95 8.52
N HIS A 208 -16.24 -18.63 8.44
CA HIS A 208 -16.24 -17.72 9.60
C HIS A 208 -17.19 -16.53 9.39
N PRO A 209 -18.50 -16.77 9.17
CA PRO A 209 -19.46 -15.72 8.80
C PRO A 209 -19.63 -14.63 9.88
N ASP A 210 -19.38 -14.95 11.14
CA ASP A 210 -19.46 -14.00 12.26
C ASP A 210 -18.20 -13.12 12.39
N LEU A 211 -17.09 -13.49 11.72
CA LEU A 211 -15.81 -12.81 11.83
C LEU A 211 -15.40 -12.09 10.54
N VAL A 212 -15.75 -12.63 9.39
CA VAL A 212 -15.25 -12.19 8.08
C VAL A 212 -16.38 -11.71 7.18
N VAL A 213 -16.08 -10.70 6.37
CA VAL A 213 -16.89 -10.29 5.22
C VAL A 213 -15.98 -10.01 4.02
N HIS A 214 -16.40 -10.43 2.82
CA HIS A 214 -15.68 -10.15 1.58
C HIS A 214 -16.32 -9.06 0.72
N LYS A 215 -17.54 -8.64 1.05
CA LYS A 215 -18.30 -7.61 0.34
C LYS A 215 -17.99 -6.23 0.89
N GLN A 216 -17.87 -5.25 -0.01
CA GLN A 216 -17.47 -3.87 0.31
C GLN A 216 -18.54 -3.04 1.06
N LEU A 217 -19.76 -3.55 1.21
CA LEU A 217 -20.87 -2.86 1.85
C LEU A 217 -20.57 -2.60 3.33
N LYS A 218 -20.71 -1.36 3.77
CA LYS A 218 -20.38 -0.95 5.15
C LYS A 218 -21.28 -1.59 6.20
N GLU A 219 -22.55 -1.75 5.88
CA GLU A 219 -23.57 -2.34 6.76
C GLU A 219 -23.22 -3.79 7.17
N LEU A 220 -22.50 -4.51 6.31
CA LEU A 220 -22.09 -5.89 6.56
C LEU A 220 -20.87 -6.01 7.48
N ARG A 221 -20.19 -4.91 7.83
CA ARG A 221 -18.89 -4.95 8.52
C ARG A 221 -18.98 -4.84 10.04
N THR A 222 -20.15 -4.54 10.60
CA THR A 222 -20.30 -4.38 12.06
C THR A 222 -19.81 -5.61 12.80
N GLY A 223 -18.81 -5.45 13.66
CA GLY A 223 -18.18 -6.53 14.42
C GLY A 223 -17.32 -7.51 13.61
N ARG A 224 -17.18 -7.30 12.30
CA ARG A 224 -16.46 -8.21 11.38
C ARG A 224 -15.29 -7.50 10.68
N VAL A 225 -14.42 -8.29 10.11
CA VAL A 225 -13.28 -7.81 9.32
C VAL A 225 -13.56 -8.00 7.84
N LEU A 226 -13.47 -6.92 7.09
CA LEU A 226 -13.44 -7.02 5.63
C LEU A 226 -12.08 -7.54 5.19
N ILE A 227 -12.07 -8.63 4.43
CA ILE A 227 -10.91 -9.01 3.60
C ILE A 227 -11.04 -8.29 2.27
N ASP A 228 -10.41 -7.11 2.15
CA ASP A 228 -10.44 -6.35 0.89
C ASP A 228 -9.46 -6.94 -0.12
N TRP A 229 -9.94 -7.92 -0.87
CA TRP A 229 -9.25 -8.55 -1.98
C TRP A 229 -9.10 -7.65 -3.20
N SER A 230 -9.93 -6.59 -3.30
CA SER A 230 -10.00 -5.72 -4.47
C SER A 230 -8.77 -4.82 -4.64
N GLN A 231 -7.86 -4.79 -3.65
CA GLN A 231 -6.57 -4.12 -3.76
C GLN A 231 -5.66 -4.75 -4.84
N ASN A 232 -5.89 -6.01 -5.19
CA ASN A 232 -5.19 -6.72 -6.27
C ASN A 232 -5.71 -6.27 -7.64
N ASP A 233 -5.48 -5.01 -7.97
CA ASP A 233 -5.95 -4.37 -9.21
C ASP A 233 -4.90 -3.41 -9.75
N GLN A 234 -4.68 -3.44 -11.06
CA GLN A 234 -3.66 -2.63 -11.75
C GLN A 234 -3.82 -1.12 -11.53
N TYR A 235 -5.05 -0.66 -11.30
CA TYR A 235 -5.36 0.76 -11.16
C TYR A 235 -5.47 1.23 -9.71
N LYS A 236 -5.22 0.31 -8.76
CA LYS A 236 -5.21 0.61 -7.34
C LYS A 236 -3.80 0.78 -6.79
N THR A 237 -3.70 1.55 -5.72
CA THR A 237 -2.49 1.74 -4.94
C THR A 237 -2.78 1.48 -3.48
N THR A 238 -1.82 0.91 -2.77
CA THR A 238 -1.93 0.61 -1.34
C THR A 238 -0.95 1.49 -0.55
N VAL A 239 -1.29 1.85 0.69
CA VAL A 239 -0.35 2.60 1.52
C VAL A 239 0.95 1.84 1.65
N ASN A 240 2.05 2.53 1.35
CA ASN A 240 3.39 1.94 1.38
C ASN A 240 3.82 1.62 2.82
N VAL A 241 4.69 0.62 2.95
CA VAL A 241 5.39 0.37 4.21
C VAL A 241 6.21 1.61 4.61
N TYR A 242 6.31 1.89 5.89
CA TYR A 242 6.99 3.07 6.45
C TYR A 242 6.36 4.42 6.08
N SER A 243 5.23 4.45 5.39
CA SER A 243 4.50 5.71 5.15
C SER A 243 3.82 6.19 6.43
N LEU A 244 3.96 7.49 6.72
CA LEU A 244 3.11 8.17 7.69
C LEU A 244 1.64 8.01 7.32
N ARG A 245 0.76 8.12 8.31
CA ARG A 245 -0.69 8.17 8.13
C ARG A 245 -1.23 9.47 8.69
N ALA A 246 -2.13 10.04 7.94
CA ALA A 246 -2.85 11.25 8.36
C ALA A 246 -3.95 10.88 9.36
N ARG A 247 -3.56 10.73 10.61
CA ARG A 247 -4.40 10.54 11.79
C ARG A 247 -4.13 11.70 12.75
N ALA A 248 -4.82 11.75 13.86
CA ALA A 248 -4.59 12.77 14.90
C ALA A 248 -3.11 12.84 15.32
N ARG A 249 -2.42 11.68 15.33
CA ARG A 249 -0.97 11.56 15.58
C ARG A 249 -0.25 10.95 14.37
N PRO A 250 1.07 11.20 14.21
CA PRO A 250 1.86 10.70 13.08
C PRO A 250 2.15 9.19 13.23
N THR A 251 1.10 8.37 13.11
CA THR A 251 1.24 6.91 13.05
C THR A 251 1.84 6.48 11.72
N VAL A 252 2.39 5.29 11.68
CA VAL A 252 3.12 4.75 10.54
C VAL A 252 2.57 3.39 10.12
N SER A 253 2.52 3.13 8.83
CA SER A 253 2.28 1.79 8.28
C SER A 253 3.52 0.93 8.49
N THR A 254 3.50 0.09 9.52
CA THR A 254 4.70 -0.53 10.13
C THR A 254 4.72 -2.04 9.91
N PRO A 255 5.82 -2.61 9.40
CA PRO A 255 5.98 -4.07 9.34
C PRO A 255 6.07 -4.65 10.75
N VAL A 256 5.46 -5.81 10.93
CA VAL A 256 5.40 -6.52 12.21
C VAL A 256 5.78 -7.98 12.03
N SER A 257 6.42 -8.56 13.04
CA SER A 257 6.68 -10.00 13.07
C SER A 257 5.39 -10.77 13.39
N TRP A 258 5.37 -12.06 13.06
CA TRP A 258 4.25 -12.91 13.41
C TRP A 258 4.11 -13.09 14.94
N ASP A 259 5.21 -13.08 15.69
CA ASP A 259 5.19 -13.10 17.16
C ASP A 259 4.49 -11.84 17.74
N GLU A 260 4.68 -10.66 17.12
CA GLU A 260 3.97 -9.45 17.52
C GLU A 260 2.46 -9.54 17.23
N VAL A 261 2.09 -10.15 16.10
CA VAL A 261 0.70 -10.41 15.75
C VAL A 261 0.05 -11.38 16.73
N GLU A 262 0.73 -12.49 17.07
CA GLU A 262 0.27 -13.46 18.06
C GLU A 262 0.16 -12.84 19.45
N LYS A 263 1.13 -12.02 19.85
CA LYS A 263 1.11 -11.31 21.14
C LYS A 263 -0.08 -10.35 21.23
N CYS A 264 -0.37 -9.59 20.19
CA CYS A 264 -1.52 -8.70 20.12
C CYS A 264 -2.84 -9.47 20.27
N LEU A 265 -2.99 -10.57 19.54
CA LEU A 265 -4.16 -11.44 19.61
C LEU A 265 -4.34 -12.02 21.02
N LYS A 266 -3.27 -12.57 21.62
CA LYS A 266 -3.29 -13.17 22.96
C LYS A 266 -3.62 -12.16 24.05
N ALA A 267 -3.03 -10.97 23.98
CA ALA A 267 -3.26 -9.89 24.93
C ALA A 267 -4.63 -9.21 24.73
N LYS A 268 -5.24 -9.35 23.57
CA LYS A 268 -6.45 -8.60 23.14
C LYS A 268 -6.25 -7.07 23.25
N ASP A 269 -5.04 -6.62 23.00
CA ASP A 269 -4.65 -5.22 23.14
C ASP A 269 -4.23 -4.63 21.77
N PRO A 270 -5.10 -3.81 21.13
CA PRO A 270 -4.82 -3.22 19.84
C PRO A 270 -3.66 -2.20 19.89
N SER A 271 -3.33 -1.65 21.05
CA SER A 271 -2.26 -0.65 21.20
C SER A 271 -0.86 -1.22 20.91
N LEU A 272 -0.68 -2.53 21.06
CA LEU A 272 0.58 -3.22 20.78
C LEU A 272 1.01 -3.13 19.30
N LEU A 273 0.08 -2.83 18.40
CA LEU A 273 0.35 -2.70 16.95
C LEU A 273 0.14 -1.27 16.44
N VAL A 274 0.22 -0.28 17.31
CA VAL A 274 0.21 1.15 16.95
C VAL A 274 1.60 1.72 17.15
N PHE A 275 2.18 2.27 16.08
CA PHE A 275 3.53 2.80 16.08
C PHE A 275 3.54 4.23 15.54
N ASN A 276 4.21 5.14 16.25
CA ASN A 276 4.52 6.48 15.79
C ASN A 276 5.87 6.53 15.03
N SER A 277 6.21 7.69 14.49
CA SER A 277 7.42 7.92 13.70
C SER A 277 8.70 7.52 14.45
N ASP A 278 8.85 7.94 15.72
CA ASP A 278 10.07 7.68 16.50
C ASP A 278 10.22 6.20 16.84
N GLN A 279 9.13 5.55 17.21
CA GLN A 279 9.12 4.12 17.46
C GLN A 279 9.52 3.32 16.22
N VAL A 280 9.06 3.74 15.02
CA VAL A 280 9.41 3.06 13.77
C VAL A 280 10.87 3.26 13.40
N LEU A 281 11.42 4.46 13.60
CA LEU A 281 12.85 4.71 13.42
C LEU A 281 13.70 3.83 14.35
N ALA A 282 13.32 3.74 15.62
CA ALA A 282 14.00 2.87 16.60
C ALA A 282 13.88 1.38 16.20
N ARG A 283 12.70 0.94 15.69
CA ARG A 283 12.51 -0.44 15.20
C ARG A 283 13.41 -0.77 14.03
N VAL A 284 13.50 0.12 13.04
CA VAL A 284 14.38 -0.08 11.88
C VAL A 284 15.84 -0.09 12.30
N ALA A 285 16.26 0.77 13.21
CA ALA A 285 17.61 0.75 13.74
C ALA A 285 17.94 -0.57 14.45
N LYS A 286 16.98 -1.18 15.16
CA LYS A 286 17.16 -2.41 15.93
C LYS A 286 17.04 -3.68 15.07
N HIS A 287 16.08 -3.71 14.16
CA HIS A 287 15.67 -4.95 13.45
C HIS A 287 15.96 -4.91 11.95
N GLY A 288 16.40 -3.77 11.42
CA GLY A 288 16.48 -3.57 9.97
C GLY A 288 15.09 -3.48 9.31
N ASP A 289 15.05 -3.73 8.02
CA ASP A 289 13.81 -3.74 7.24
C ASP A 289 13.11 -5.11 7.33
N LEU A 290 12.16 -5.23 8.26
CA LEU A 290 11.35 -6.46 8.41
C LEU A 290 10.46 -6.74 7.19
N PHE A 291 10.32 -5.80 6.26
CA PHE A 291 9.51 -5.96 5.05
C PHE A 291 10.34 -6.31 3.80
N GLU A 292 11.66 -6.38 3.94
CA GLU A 292 12.60 -6.73 2.86
C GLU A 292 12.20 -8.00 2.08
N PRO A 293 11.67 -9.07 2.72
CA PRO A 293 11.25 -10.27 1.98
C PRO A 293 10.21 -10.00 0.89
N VAL A 294 9.38 -8.95 1.03
CA VAL A 294 8.36 -8.60 0.03
C VAL A 294 8.98 -8.22 -1.31
N ILE A 295 10.15 -7.59 -1.31
CA ILE A 295 10.85 -7.20 -2.54
C ILE A 295 11.87 -8.24 -3.01
N LYS A 296 12.43 -9.06 -2.11
CA LYS A 296 13.50 -10.00 -2.44
C LYS A 296 13.02 -11.42 -2.74
N LYS A 297 11.98 -11.89 -2.03
CA LYS A 297 11.55 -13.27 -2.12
C LYS A 297 10.80 -13.53 -3.44
N LYS A 298 11.20 -14.59 -4.13
CA LYS A 298 10.57 -15.06 -5.37
C LYS A 298 9.74 -16.29 -5.07
N GLN A 299 8.44 -16.21 -5.31
CA GLN A 299 7.49 -17.31 -5.13
C GLN A 299 6.57 -17.40 -6.34
N LYS A 300 6.25 -18.61 -6.76
CA LYS A 300 5.23 -18.82 -7.81
C LYS A 300 3.88 -18.99 -7.16
N LEU A 301 2.83 -18.44 -7.75
CA LEU A 301 1.47 -18.70 -7.32
C LEU A 301 1.13 -20.18 -7.53
N PRO A 302 0.88 -20.98 -6.45
CA PRO A 302 0.71 -22.42 -6.57
C PRO A 302 -0.61 -22.77 -7.25
N LYS A 303 -0.58 -23.76 -8.16
CA LYS A 303 -1.80 -24.27 -8.81
C LYS A 303 -2.79 -24.88 -7.80
N SER A 304 -2.28 -25.48 -6.71
CA SER A 304 -3.08 -26.01 -5.62
C SER A 304 -3.93 -24.92 -4.97
N LEU A 305 -3.33 -23.74 -4.69
CA LEU A 305 -4.05 -22.61 -4.11
C LEU A 305 -5.08 -22.04 -5.11
N VAL A 306 -4.72 -21.93 -6.39
CA VAL A 306 -5.66 -21.49 -7.44
C VAL A 306 -6.85 -22.44 -7.54
N ALA A 307 -6.62 -23.75 -7.44
CA ALA A 307 -7.69 -24.76 -7.46
C ALA A 307 -8.58 -24.69 -6.22
N ALA A 308 -7.97 -24.62 -5.03
CA ALA A 308 -8.68 -24.55 -3.75
C ALA A 308 -9.61 -23.32 -3.64
N THR A 309 -9.27 -22.22 -4.30
CA THR A 309 -10.09 -20.98 -4.31
C THR A 309 -11.15 -20.97 -5.43
N GLY A 310 -11.36 -22.05 -6.15
CA GLY A 310 -12.25 -22.08 -7.33
C GLY A 310 -11.72 -21.26 -8.52
N GLY A 311 -10.47 -20.79 -8.41
CA GLY A 311 -9.85 -19.88 -9.37
C GLY A 311 -9.61 -20.50 -10.75
N ALA A 312 -9.42 -21.81 -10.84
CA ALA A 312 -9.18 -22.49 -12.11
C ALA A 312 -10.35 -22.29 -13.09
N ALA A 313 -11.58 -22.51 -12.65
CA ALA A 313 -12.79 -22.32 -13.46
C ALA A 313 -13.02 -20.83 -13.81
N ALA A 314 -12.68 -19.92 -12.90
CA ALA A 314 -12.80 -18.49 -13.15
C ALA A 314 -11.78 -18.00 -14.21
N LEU A 315 -10.53 -18.45 -14.12
CA LEU A 315 -9.47 -18.11 -15.09
C LEU A 315 -9.78 -18.68 -16.47
N GLU A 316 -10.30 -19.92 -16.55
CA GLU A 316 -10.72 -20.54 -17.81
C GLU A 316 -11.85 -19.75 -18.49
N LYS A 317 -12.89 -19.34 -17.73
CA LYS A 317 -13.95 -18.46 -18.24
C LYS A 317 -13.41 -17.13 -18.77
N MET A 318 -12.40 -16.55 -18.12
CA MET A 318 -11.77 -15.29 -18.56
C MET A 318 -10.97 -15.50 -19.86
N ALA A 319 -10.20 -16.58 -19.96
CA ALA A 319 -9.44 -16.93 -21.17
C ALA A 319 -10.38 -17.10 -22.38
N ASN A 320 -11.49 -17.83 -22.20
CA ASN A 320 -12.48 -18.05 -23.24
C ASN A 320 -13.19 -16.75 -23.70
N ARG A 321 -13.44 -15.80 -22.79
CA ARG A 321 -13.96 -14.46 -23.12
C ARG A 321 -12.98 -13.65 -23.96
N ARG A 322 -11.67 -13.70 -23.67
CA ARG A 322 -10.65 -13.01 -24.47
C ARG A 322 -10.57 -13.54 -25.90
N HIS A 323 -10.68 -14.83 -26.10
CA HIS A 323 -10.71 -15.45 -27.43
C HIS A 323 -11.96 -15.06 -28.22
N SER A 324 -13.13 -14.90 -27.58
CA SER A 324 -14.36 -14.47 -28.23
C SER A 324 -14.38 -12.98 -28.62
N THR A 325 -13.63 -12.13 -27.92
CA THR A 325 -13.53 -10.67 -28.20
C THR A 325 -12.43 -10.33 -29.20
N SER A 326 -11.38 -11.14 -29.32
CA SER A 326 -10.31 -10.95 -30.31
C SER A 326 -10.77 -11.24 -31.74
N GLY A 327 -11.89 -11.96 -31.95
CA GLY A 327 -12.52 -12.19 -33.25
C GLY A 327 -13.31 -11.00 -33.84
N ARG A 328 -13.46 -9.90 -33.08
CA ARG A 328 -14.15 -8.66 -33.51
C ARG A 328 -13.21 -7.46 -33.62
N LEU A 329 -12.09 -7.63 -34.30
CA LEU A 329 -11.32 -6.48 -34.77
C LEU A 329 -12.12 -5.76 -35.87
N ARG A 330 -12.64 -4.57 -35.53
CA ARG A 330 -13.22 -3.67 -36.55
C ARG A 330 -12.14 -3.34 -37.57
N LYS A 331 -12.41 -3.63 -38.85
CA LYS A 331 -11.61 -3.10 -39.95
C LYS A 331 -11.58 -1.59 -39.85
N PRO A 332 -10.40 -0.94 -40.01
CA PRO A 332 -10.34 0.52 -40.06
C PRO A 332 -11.23 1.01 -41.24
N PRO A 333 -11.85 2.21 -41.09
CA PRO A 333 -12.61 2.79 -42.20
C PRO A 333 -11.66 3.03 -43.39
N ALA A 334 -12.10 2.63 -44.57
CA ALA A 334 -11.40 2.95 -45.81
C ALA A 334 -11.31 4.46 -45.99
N LYS A 335 -10.11 4.94 -46.42
CA LYS A 335 -9.88 6.35 -46.75
C LYS A 335 -10.75 6.82 -47.89
#